data_00de0089fe6e408df22ad9720eb6f98c
#
_entry.id   00de0089fe6e408df22ad9720eb6f98c
#
_cell.length_a   1.000
_cell.length_b   1.000
_cell.length_c   1.000
_cell.angle_alpha   90.00
_cell.angle_beta   90.00
_cell.angle_gamma   90.00
#
_symmetry.space_group_name_H-M   'P 1'
#
loop_
_entity.id
_entity.type
_entity.pdbx_description
1 polymer ?
#
loop_
_entity_poly.entity_id
_entity_poly.type
_entity_poly.pdbx_seq_one_letter_code
_entity_poly.pdbx_strand_id
1 'polypeptide(L)'
;VFPMLELGAGFNPDLTGHENIYLYGNILGFKNGDITRMHDEIVDFSELKDFIHVPVRSYSSGMVARLAFAIATAVQPDILLADEILSVENIAFQEKCAKRMNCYLEHGTTIMFVSHSADTVVDICQQGLWLERGEVKMMGTAKEVAKGYTESR
;
A
#
# COMPACT_ATOMS: atom_id res chain seq x y z
N VAL A 1 2.22 -9.53 -10.85
CA VAL A 1 1.06 -8.78 -10.28
C VAL A 1 1.11 -8.92 -8.77
N PHE A 2 1.05 -7.82 -8.07
CA PHE A 2 1.14 -7.79 -6.62
C PHE A 2 -0.12 -7.14 -6.03
N PRO A 3 -0.97 -7.90 -5.28
CA PRO A 3 -2.16 -7.35 -4.66
C PRO A 3 -1.81 -6.74 -3.30
N MET A 4 -2.20 -5.50 -3.08
CA MET A 4 -2.10 -4.77 -1.84
C MET A 4 -3.51 -4.35 -1.40
N LEU A 5 -4.36 -5.35 -1.07
CA LEU A 5 -5.79 -5.17 -0.87
C LEU A 5 -6.16 -4.97 0.60
N GLU A 6 -5.50 -5.67 1.53
CA GLU A 6 -5.71 -5.52 2.97
C GLU A 6 -4.36 -5.55 3.69
N LEU A 7 -3.86 -4.38 4.06
CA LEU A 7 -2.59 -4.26 4.76
C LEU A 7 -2.63 -4.94 6.12
N GLY A 8 -1.76 -5.95 6.31
CA GLY A 8 -1.61 -6.66 7.58
C GLY A 8 -2.62 -7.79 7.83
N ALA A 9 -3.52 -8.10 6.91
CA ALA A 9 -4.48 -9.21 7.06
C ALA A 9 -3.83 -10.59 7.28
N GLY A 10 -2.56 -10.75 6.88
CA GLY A 10 -1.78 -11.97 7.11
C GLY A 10 -0.91 -11.96 8.36
N PHE A 11 -0.98 -10.92 9.20
CA PHE A 11 -0.18 -10.84 10.42
C PHE A 11 -0.71 -11.79 11.50
N ASN A 12 0.22 -12.44 12.21
CA ASN A 12 -0.09 -13.14 13.43
C ASN A 12 0.12 -12.21 14.64
N PRO A 13 -0.92 -11.88 15.41
CA PRO A 13 -0.83 -10.93 16.51
C PRO A 13 0.08 -11.39 17.65
N ASP A 14 0.29 -12.68 17.81
CA ASP A 14 1.15 -13.25 18.87
C ASP A 14 2.64 -13.22 18.52
N LEU A 15 2.97 -13.05 17.25
CA LEU A 15 4.34 -12.89 16.77
C LEU A 15 4.78 -11.42 16.86
N THR A 16 6.09 -11.22 16.98
CA THR A 16 6.73 -9.90 16.92
C THR A 16 6.63 -9.29 15.52
N GLY A 17 6.90 -7.99 15.39
CA GLY A 17 7.02 -7.34 14.09
C GLY A 17 8.10 -8.00 13.23
N HIS A 18 9.25 -8.34 13.82
CA HIS A 18 10.33 -9.06 13.15
C HIS A 18 9.85 -10.38 12.54
N GLU A 19 9.16 -11.22 13.33
CA GLU A 19 8.64 -12.51 12.87
C GLU A 19 7.54 -12.33 11.81
N ASN A 20 6.70 -11.30 11.95
CA ASN A 20 5.68 -10.97 10.96
C ASN A 20 6.27 -10.48 9.63
N ILE A 21 7.45 -9.85 9.60
CA ILE A 21 8.16 -9.52 8.36
C ILE A 21 8.40 -10.80 7.54
N TYR A 22 8.87 -11.88 8.16
CA TYR A 22 9.09 -13.15 7.48
C TYR A 22 7.78 -13.84 7.12
N LEU A 23 6.82 -13.90 8.06
CA LEU A 23 5.52 -14.52 7.83
C LEU A 23 4.80 -13.86 6.64
N TYR A 24 4.61 -12.56 6.71
CA TYR A 24 3.88 -11.81 5.69
C TYR A 24 4.65 -11.74 4.37
N GLY A 25 5.96 -11.57 4.40
CA GLY A 25 6.81 -11.63 3.22
C GLY A 25 6.70 -12.98 2.47
N ASN A 26 6.63 -14.10 3.21
CA ASN A 26 6.40 -15.42 2.61
C ASN A 26 4.98 -15.56 2.03
N ILE A 27 3.95 -15.02 2.69
CA ILE A 27 2.57 -14.99 2.15
C ILE A 27 2.54 -14.23 0.82
N LEU A 28 3.30 -13.13 0.72
CA LEU A 28 3.45 -12.35 -0.51
C LEU A 28 4.34 -13.02 -1.58
N GLY A 29 4.93 -14.19 -1.27
CA GLY A 29 5.72 -14.99 -2.19
C GLY A 29 7.21 -14.65 -2.21
N PHE A 30 7.72 -13.85 -1.26
CA PHE A 30 9.15 -13.57 -1.14
C PHE A 30 9.89 -14.77 -0.52
N LYS A 31 11.14 -14.99 -0.93
CA LYS A 31 11.99 -16.02 -0.33
C LYS A 31 12.65 -15.47 0.94
N ASN A 32 12.88 -16.33 1.93
CA ASN A 32 13.52 -15.92 3.19
C ASN A 32 14.86 -15.20 2.99
N GLY A 33 15.66 -15.61 2.03
CA GLY A 33 16.93 -14.95 1.71
C GLY A 33 16.75 -13.52 1.19
N ASP A 34 15.67 -13.25 0.44
CA ASP A 34 15.33 -11.91 -0.04
C ASP A 34 14.81 -11.05 1.12
N ILE A 35 13.92 -11.63 1.95
CA ILE A 35 13.38 -10.97 3.15
C ILE A 35 14.51 -10.54 4.08
N THR A 36 15.49 -11.43 4.32
CA THR A 36 16.65 -11.13 5.17
C THR A 36 17.46 -9.94 4.63
N ARG A 37 17.65 -9.84 3.30
CA ARG A 37 18.36 -8.72 2.69
C ARG A 37 17.60 -7.39 2.80
N MET A 38 16.27 -7.44 2.77
CA MET A 38 15.40 -6.25 2.82
C MET A 38 14.97 -5.87 4.24
N HIS A 39 15.28 -6.72 5.24
CA HIS A 39 14.78 -6.59 6.60
C HIS A 39 15.02 -5.20 7.20
N ASP A 40 16.26 -4.73 7.14
CA ASP A 40 16.63 -3.44 7.75
C ASP A 40 15.94 -2.27 7.03
N GLU A 41 15.82 -2.33 5.70
CA GLU A 41 15.07 -1.33 4.93
C GLU A 41 13.59 -1.33 5.32
N ILE A 42 12.96 -2.51 5.50
CA ILE A 42 11.57 -2.63 5.93
C ILE A 42 11.38 -1.99 7.31
N VAL A 43 12.28 -2.29 8.25
CA VAL A 43 12.23 -1.74 9.61
C VAL A 43 12.39 -0.22 9.59
N ASP A 44 13.37 0.30 8.85
CA ASP A 44 13.63 1.73 8.75
C ASP A 44 12.46 2.46 8.04
N PHE A 45 11.91 1.87 6.98
CA PHE A 45 10.77 2.46 6.29
C PHE A 45 9.52 2.52 7.18
N SER A 46 9.23 1.46 7.92
CA SER A 46 8.07 1.40 8.82
C SER A 46 8.17 2.33 10.04
N GLU A 47 9.39 2.80 10.37
CA GLU A 47 9.69 3.60 11.58
C GLU A 47 9.34 2.88 12.89
N LEU A 48 9.49 1.55 12.91
CA LEU A 48 9.14 0.70 14.04
C LEU A 48 10.34 0.05 14.72
N LYS A 49 11.54 0.61 14.55
CA LYS A 49 12.79 0.04 15.07
C LYS A 49 12.71 -0.33 16.56
N ASP A 50 12.15 0.56 17.37
CA ASP A 50 12.04 0.34 18.84
C ASP A 50 10.95 -0.68 19.21
N PHE A 51 10.04 -0.99 18.28
CA PHE A 51 8.90 -1.87 18.50
C PHE A 51 9.01 -3.20 17.75
N ILE A 52 10.04 -3.39 16.90
CA ILE A 52 10.11 -4.52 15.99
C ILE A 52 10.14 -5.88 16.69
N HIS A 53 10.64 -5.94 17.93
CA HIS A 53 10.70 -7.14 18.75
C HIS A 53 9.53 -7.29 19.73
N VAL A 54 8.53 -6.41 19.64
CA VAL A 54 7.32 -6.47 20.47
C VAL A 54 6.21 -7.19 19.69
N PRO A 55 5.37 -8.04 20.34
CA PRO A 55 4.25 -8.71 19.67
C PRO A 55 3.27 -7.73 19.02
N VAL A 56 2.83 -8.04 17.78
CA VAL A 56 1.98 -7.16 16.96
C VAL A 56 0.62 -6.89 17.61
N ARG A 57 0.12 -7.75 18.50
CA ARG A 57 -1.10 -7.49 19.28
C ARG A 57 -1.07 -6.18 20.10
N SER A 58 0.13 -5.65 20.39
CA SER A 58 0.31 -4.38 21.10
C SER A 58 0.47 -3.18 20.16
N TYR A 59 0.48 -3.40 18.84
CA TYR A 59 0.58 -2.34 17.87
C TYR A 59 -0.74 -1.59 17.70
N SER A 60 -0.66 -0.29 17.43
CA SER A 60 -1.82 0.44 16.92
C SER A 60 -2.13 0.04 15.47
N SER A 61 -3.35 0.32 15.00
CA SER A 61 -3.74 0.11 13.60
C SER A 61 -2.76 0.78 12.62
N GLY A 62 -2.31 1.99 12.94
CA GLY A 62 -1.31 2.72 12.17
C GLY A 62 0.05 2.03 12.15
N MET A 63 0.50 1.42 13.25
CA MET A 63 1.75 0.66 13.28
C MET A 63 1.65 -0.60 12.42
N VAL A 64 0.53 -1.33 12.49
CA VAL A 64 0.26 -2.50 11.63
C VAL A 64 0.29 -2.10 10.16
N ALA A 65 -0.43 -1.03 9.79
CA ALA A 65 -0.48 -0.56 8.41
C ALA A 65 0.90 -0.13 7.90
N ARG A 66 1.70 0.58 8.72
CA ARG A 66 3.07 1.00 8.35
C ARG A 66 3.99 -0.19 8.10
N LEU A 67 3.95 -1.21 8.98
CA LEU A 67 4.78 -2.40 8.81
C LEU A 67 4.34 -3.19 7.56
N ALA A 68 3.04 -3.41 7.39
CA ALA A 68 2.51 -4.14 6.26
C ALA A 68 2.81 -3.45 4.93
N PHE A 69 2.67 -2.11 4.85
CA PHE A 69 3.05 -1.33 3.68
C PHE A 69 4.55 -1.44 3.39
N ALA A 70 5.40 -1.32 4.42
CA ALA A 70 6.85 -1.45 4.26
C ALA A 70 7.26 -2.81 3.67
N ILE A 71 6.65 -3.91 4.16
CA ILE A 71 6.90 -5.26 3.63
C ILE A 71 6.39 -5.37 2.19
N ALA A 72 5.14 -4.96 1.94
CA ALA A 72 4.50 -5.07 0.64
C ALA A 72 5.23 -4.27 -0.45
N THR A 73 5.88 -3.18 -0.08
CA THR A 73 6.65 -2.30 -0.99
C THR A 73 8.16 -2.48 -0.90
N ALA A 74 8.66 -3.56 -0.30
CA ALA A 74 10.08 -3.84 -0.26
C ALA A 74 10.64 -4.29 -1.62
N VAL A 75 9.79 -4.85 -2.48
CA VAL A 75 10.15 -5.26 -3.84
C VAL A 75 9.26 -4.53 -4.84
N GLN A 76 9.88 -3.95 -5.86
CA GLN A 76 9.14 -3.31 -6.95
C GLN A 76 8.42 -4.36 -7.82
N PRO A 77 7.10 -4.31 -7.97
CA PRO A 77 6.35 -5.19 -8.84
C PRO A 77 6.21 -4.59 -10.25
N ASP A 78 5.94 -5.43 -11.27
CA ASP A 78 5.55 -4.95 -12.60
C ASP A 78 4.14 -4.33 -12.58
N ILE A 79 3.22 -4.95 -11.82
CA ILE A 79 1.84 -4.49 -11.66
C ILE A 79 1.47 -4.51 -10.17
N LEU A 80 1.03 -3.38 -9.66
CA LEU A 80 0.56 -3.18 -8.29
C LEU A 80 -0.94 -2.92 -8.28
N LEU A 81 -1.70 -3.73 -7.53
CA LEU A 81 -3.12 -3.48 -7.25
C LEU A 81 -3.23 -2.91 -5.85
N ALA A 82 -3.75 -1.71 -5.74
CA ALA A 82 -3.79 -0.95 -4.49
C ALA A 82 -5.24 -0.53 -4.15
N ASP A 83 -5.75 -0.92 -2.97
CA ASP A 83 -7.08 -0.58 -2.48
C ASP A 83 -6.98 0.29 -1.23
N GLU A 84 -7.36 1.57 -1.34
CA GLU A 84 -7.41 2.57 -0.25
C GLU A 84 -6.18 2.66 0.66
N ILE A 85 -5.00 2.28 0.17
CA ILE A 85 -3.78 2.03 0.96
C ILE A 85 -3.24 3.29 1.64
N LEU A 86 -3.62 4.48 1.17
CA LEU A 86 -3.14 5.75 1.72
C LEU A 86 -3.98 6.27 2.90
N SER A 87 -4.89 5.47 3.43
CA SER A 87 -5.73 5.81 4.60
C SER A 87 -4.98 5.73 5.94
N VAL A 88 -3.64 5.80 5.93
CA VAL A 88 -2.84 5.86 7.16
C VAL A 88 -2.99 7.25 7.77
N GLU A 89 -3.36 7.34 9.05
CA GLU A 89 -3.67 8.60 9.75
C GLU A 89 -2.48 9.59 9.83
N ASN A 90 -1.25 9.12 9.66
CA ASN A 90 -0.04 9.94 9.78
C ASN A 90 0.34 10.58 8.44
N ILE A 91 0.21 11.91 8.33
CA ILE A 91 0.48 12.69 7.12
C ILE A 91 1.93 12.51 6.65
N ALA A 92 2.92 12.52 7.54
CA ALA A 92 4.33 12.34 7.16
C ALA A 92 4.59 10.94 6.55
N PHE A 93 3.91 9.91 7.05
CA PHE A 93 3.99 8.58 6.49
C PHE A 93 3.25 8.47 5.14
N GLN A 94 2.12 9.17 4.98
CA GLN A 94 1.42 9.26 3.68
C GLN A 94 2.33 9.85 2.59
N GLU A 95 3.07 10.92 2.90
CA GLU A 95 4.04 11.51 1.96
C GLU A 95 5.15 10.51 1.58
N LYS A 96 5.62 9.71 2.55
CA LYS A 96 6.62 8.67 2.34
C LYS A 96 6.09 7.54 1.44
N CYS A 97 4.83 7.14 1.63
CA CYS A 97 4.14 6.18 0.77
C CYS A 97 3.97 6.73 -0.66
N ALA A 98 3.52 7.97 -0.80
CA ALA A 98 3.35 8.61 -2.10
C ALA A 98 4.67 8.70 -2.87
N LYS A 99 5.78 9.04 -2.21
CA LYS A 99 7.12 9.04 -2.81
C LYS A 99 7.54 7.65 -3.29
N ARG A 100 7.25 6.61 -2.53
CA ARG A 100 7.53 5.20 -2.93
C ARG A 100 6.71 4.81 -4.16
N MET A 101 5.42 5.17 -4.20
CA MET A 101 4.54 4.93 -5.35
C MET A 101 4.99 5.66 -6.60
N ASN A 102 5.38 6.94 -6.48
CA ASN A 102 5.92 7.71 -7.60
C ASN A 102 7.22 7.10 -8.14
N CYS A 103 8.11 6.66 -7.26
CA CYS A 103 9.32 5.94 -7.66
C CYS A 103 8.99 4.68 -8.48
N TYR A 104 7.96 3.92 -8.09
CA TYR A 104 7.53 2.75 -8.86
C TYR A 104 7.01 3.11 -10.24
N LEU A 105 6.20 4.18 -10.36
CA LEU A 105 5.71 4.68 -11.64
C LEU A 105 6.87 5.11 -12.57
N GLU A 106 7.86 5.82 -12.04
CA GLU A 106 9.04 6.26 -12.77
C GLU A 106 9.88 5.08 -13.28
N HIS A 107 9.87 3.95 -12.56
CA HIS A 107 10.59 2.74 -12.93
C HIS A 107 9.74 1.71 -13.70
N GLY A 108 8.57 2.13 -14.20
CA GLY A 108 7.75 1.34 -15.13
C GLY A 108 6.74 0.39 -14.50
N THR A 109 6.48 0.49 -13.18
CA THR A 109 5.38 -0.24 -12.54
C THR A 109 4.02 0.30 -13.02
N THR A 110 3.12 -0.60 -13.41
CA THR A 110 1.72 -0.24 -13.63
C THR A 110 0.97 -0.30 -12.30
N ILE A 111 0.32 0.81 -11.90
CA ILE A 111 -0.48 0.86 -10.66
C ILE A 111 -1.96 0.92 -11.01
N MET A 112 -2.74 -0.03 -10.50
CA MET A 112 -4.19 0.02 -10.49
C MET A 112 -4.63 0.37 -9.08
N PHE A 113 -5.18 1.58 -8.91
CA PHE A 113 -5.55 2.15 -7.63
C PHE A 113 -7.06 2.28 -7.50
N VAL A 114 -7.64 1.77 -6.44
CA VAL A 114 -9.06 1.92 -6.10
C VAL A 114 -9.18 2.87 -4.91
N SER A 115 -10.03 3.88 -5.03
CA SER A 115 -10.32 4.83 -3.96
C SER A 115 -11.72 5.43 -4.11
N HIS A 116 -12.28 5.83 -2.98
CA HIS A 116 -13.48 6.66 -2.93
C HIS A 116 -13.16 8.18 -2.89
N SER A 117 -11.88 8.55 -2.79
CA SER A 117 -11.40 9.93 -2.82
C SER A 117 -11.03 10.34 -4.24
N ALA A 118 -11.83 11.22 -4.84
CA ALA A 118 -11.57 11.75 -6.18
C ALA A 118 -10.26 12.52 -6.26
N ASP A 119 -9.90 13.26 -5.21
CA ASP A 119 -8.65 14.04 -5.14
C ASP A 119 -7.43 13.12 -5.15
N THR A 120 -7.45 12.04 -4.35
CA THR A 120 -6.36 11.05 -4.33
C THR A 120 -6.17 10.38 -5.70
N VAL A 121 -7.27 10.08 -6.42
CA VAL A 121 -7.19 9.52 -7.77
C VAL A 121 -6.53 10.50 -8.75
N VAL A 122 -6.86 11.79 -8.65
CA VAL A 122 -6.26 12.84 -9.51
C VAL A 122 -4.76 13.02 -9.22
N ASP A 123 -4.35 12.89 -7.96
CA ASP A 123 -2.96 13.09 -7.53
C ASP A 123 -2.05 11.94 -7.97
N ILE A 124 -2.58 10.70 -7.99
CA ILE A 124 -1.78 9.50 -8.25
C ILE A 124 -1.92 9.00 -9.69
N CYS A 125 -3.13 9.07 -10.26
CA CYS A 125 -3.47 8.40 -11.51
C CYS A 125 -3.51 9.34 -12.71
N GLN A 126 -3.08 8.84 -13.90
CA GLN A 126 -3.24 9.54 -15.16
C GLN A 126 -4.60 9.24 -15.80
N GLN A 127 -5.10 8.03 -15.63
CA GLN A 127 -6.37 7.55 -16.17
C GLN A 127 -7.32 7.21 -15.03
N GLY A 128 -8.61 7.40 -15.26
CA GLY A 128 -9.68 7.08 -14.33
C GLY A 128 -10.76 6.22 -14.96
N LEU A 129 -11.39 5.42 -14.12
CA LEU A 129 -12.56 4.62 -14.45
C LEU A 129 -13.58 4.76 -13.31
N TRP A 130 -14.78 5.27 -13.63
CA TRP A 130 -15.87 5.32 -12.68
C TRP A 130 -16.79 4.10 -12.87
N LEU A 131 -16.87 3.29 -11.82
CA LEU A 131 -17.78 2.15 -11.74
C LEU A 131 -18.96 2.49 -10.81
N GLU A 132 -20.16 2.16 -11.27
CA GLU A 132 -21.36 2.24 -10.45
C GLU A 132 -22.22 1.00 -10.68
N ARG A 133 -22.50 0.27 -9.60
CA ARG A 133 -23.29 -0.98 -9.60
C ARG A 133 -22.82 -2.01 -10.63
N GLY A 134 -21.50 -2.12 -10.81
CA GLY A 134 -20.88 -3.05 -11.76
C GLY A 134 -20.85 -2.57 -13.21
N GLU A 135 -21.32 -1.36 -13.51
CA GLU A 135 -21.29 -0.75 -14.84
C GLU A 135 -20.26 0.37 -14.93
N VAL A 136 -19.57 0.44 -16.07
CA VAL A 136 -18.68 1.57 -16.37
C VAL A 136 -19.53 2.79 -16.73
N LYS A 137 -19.51 3.83 -15.92
CA LYS A 137 -20.19 5.10 -16.18
C LYS A 137 -19.35 6.06 -16.98
N MET A 138 -18.07 6.11 -16.68
CA MET A 138 -17.13 6.99 -17.36
C MET A 138 -15.71 6.40 -17.36
N MET A 139 -14.99 6.62 -18.44
CA MET A 139 -13.57 6.31 -18.58
C MET A 139 -12.89 7.47 -19.30
N GLY A 140 -11.71 7.88 -18.80
CA GLY A 140 -10.97 9.01 -19.38
C GLY A 140 -9.79 9.40 -18.52
N THR A 141 -9.36 10.67 -18.61
CA THR A 141 -8.33 11.17 -17.69
C THR A 141 -8.84 11.17 -16.26
N ALA A 142 -7.94 10.98 -15.28
CA ALA A 142 -8.30 10.98 -13.86
C ALA A 142 -9.09 12.25 -13.48
N LYS A 143 -8.69 13.42 -14.02
CA LYS A 143 -9.36 14.71 -13.76
C LYS A 143 -10.79 14.76 -14.29
N GLU A 144 -11.03 14.29 -15.52
CA GLU A 144 -12.37 14.28 -16.13
C GLU A 144 -13.30 13.33 -15.35
N VAL A 145 -12.82 12.13 -15.05
CA VAL A 145 -13.59 11.12 -14.32
C VAL A 145 -13.89 11.58 -12.89
N ALA A 146 -12.91 12.13 -12.18
CA ALA A 146 -13.09 12.67 -10.83
C ALA A 146 -14.12 13.81 -10.80
N LYS A 147 -14.09 14.71 -11.79
CA LYS A 147 -15.08 15.77 -11.93
C LYS A 147 -16.48 15.21 -12.12
N GLY A 148 -16.68 14.30 -13.09
CA GLY A 148 -17.97 13.65 -13.33
C GLY A 148 -18.51 12.91 -12.11
N TYR A 149 -17.65 12.19 -11.39
CA TYR A 149 -18.02 11.51 -10.16
C TYR A 149 -18.47 12.46 -9.04
N THR A 150 -17.78 13.59 -8.87
CA THR A 150 -18.11 14.57 -7.83
C THR A 150 -19.41 15.33 -8.15
N GLU A 151 -19.64 15.67 -9.43
CA GLU A 151 -20.86 16.37 -9.89
C GLU A 151 -22.11 15.48 -9.83
N SER A 152 -21.96 14.16 -9.76
CA SER A 152 -23.08 13.19 -9.71
C SER A 152 -23.60 12.91 -8.31
N ARG A 153 -22.94 13.41 -7.28
CA ARG A 153 -23.30 13.24 -5.84
C ARG A 153 -24.04 14.45 -5.30
#